data_7d81674e30283c85ced9b54f0ce57fbb
#
_entry.id   7d81674e30283c85ced9b54f0ce57fbb
#
_cell.length_a   1.000
_cell.length_b   1.000
_cell.length_c   1.000
_cell.angle_alpha   90.00
_cell.angle_beta   90.00
_cell.angle_gamma   90.00
#
_symmetry.space_group_name_H-M   'P 1'
#
loop_
_entity.id
_entity.type
_entity.pdbx_description
1 polymer ?
#
loop_
_entity_poly.entity_id
_entity_poly.type
_entity_poly.pdbx_seq_one_letter_code
_entity_poly.pdbx_strand_id
1 'polypeptide(L)'
;MERQSPSRSSHRRALRLLAAPALAVGLLAPVQSASADSAGAAACPAPAAAIGLSTGWKLQLPLPTSSGSPQEIKQPALKTYNKAPWFTTTSDCKAILLRAAVNGATTSNTGYPRSELREMTADGSATKSWPSTSGTHTMIVDQAITHLPKTKPHVMAGQIHDSSSDVTSFRLEGTSLYITSYNTPHYKLVTSNYQLGTRFQGKFVAHDGKVDVYYNGALKATVDGAFGSGYYKAGAYTQANCNNSSPCDTSNYGQVALYGVTVTHK
;
A
#
# COMPACT_ATOMS: atom_id res chain seq x y z
N MET A 1 63.01 16.49 -16.51
CA MET A 1 63.64 15.25 -17.03
C MET A 1 62.48 14.44 -17.59
N GLU A 2 62.03 14.66 -18.85
CA GLU A 2 62.56 14.16 -20.13
C GLU A 2 62.77 12.62 -20.07
N ARG A 3 61.96 11.86 -20.82
CA ARG A 3 62.13 11.51 -22.24
C ARG A 3 60.86 10.81 -22.80
N GLN A 4 60.32 11.28 -23.82
CA GLN A 4 59.89 10.97 -25.15
C GLN A 4 60.22 9.54 -25.69
N SER A 5 59.17 8.88 -26.25
CA SER A 5 58.93 8.28 -27.59
C SER A 5 60.06 7.50 -28.28
N PRO A 6 59.83 6.62 -29.29
CA PRO A 6 58.87 6.72 -30.39
C PRO A 6 58.28 5.40 -30.98
N SER A 7 57.18 5.60 -31.73
CA SER A 7 56.75 5.05 -33.02
C SER A 7 57.56 3.95 -33.71
N ARG A 8 56.87 2.93 -34.27
CA ARG A 8 57.17 2.33 -35.60
C ARG A 8 55.94 1.80 -36.28
N SER A 9 55.69 2.37 -37.45
CA SER A 9 54.78 1.91 -38.51
C SER A 9 55.40 0.68 -39.26
N SER A 10 54.56 -0.21 -39.78
CA SER A 10 54.93 -1.06 -40.93
C SER A 10 53.72 -1.29 -41.83
N HIS A 11 53.86 -0.70 -42.99
CA HIS A 11 53.04 -0.99 -44.17
C HIS A 11 53.32 -2.43 -44.66
N ARG A 12 52.27 -3.18 -45.02
CA ARG A 12 52.40 -4.27 -46.03
C ARG A 12 51.16 -4.26 -46.95
N ARG A 13 51.51 -4.25 -48.17
CA ARG A 13 50.93 -4.15 -49.49
C ARG A 13 49.74 -5.07 -49.73
N ALA A 14 48.90 -4.52 -50.61
CA ALA A 14 47.77 -5.12 -51.29
C ALA A 14 48.17 -6.31 -52.22
N LEU A 15 47.27 -7.27 -52.26
CA LEU A 15 47.19 -8.19 -53.42
C LEU A 15 45.73 -8.25 -53.89
N ARG A 16 45.51 -7.78 -55.11
CA ARG A 16 44.18 -7.84 -55.79
C ARG A 16 44.08 -9.20 -56.45
N LEU A 17 43.00 -9.92 -56.18
CA LEU A 17 42.56 -11.04 -57.00
C LEU A 17 41.15 -10.72 -57.49
N LEU A 18 41.05 -10.63 -58.81
CA LEU A 18 39.81 -10.55 -59.58
C LEU A 18 39.17 -11.95 -59.63
N ALA A 19 37.91 -12.09 -59.28
CA ALA A 19 37.10 -13.23 -59.59
C ALA A 19 35.68 -12.76 -60.01
N ALA A 20 35.19 -13.31 -61.08
CA ALA A 20 34.05 -12.99 -61.88
C ALA A 20 32.71 -13.24 -61.16
N PRO A 21 31.58 -12.59 -61.58
CA PRO A 21 30.28 -12.75 -60.97
C PRO A 21 29.55 -14.01 -61.47
N ALA A 22 29.15 -14.87 -60.54
CA ALA A 22 28.15 -15.90 -60.79
C ALA A 22 26.76 -15.30 -60.49
N LEU A 23 25.88 -15.20 -61.48
CA LEU A 23 24.46 -14.90 -61.31
C LEU A 23 23.77 -16.06 -60.59
N ALA A 24 23.42 -15.87 -59.36
CA ALA A 24 22.48 -16.72 -58.64
C ALA A 24 21.08 -16.04 -58.68
N VAL A 25 20.15 -16.59 -59.44
CA VAL A 25 18.74 -16.23 -59.37
C VAL A 25 18.18 -16.77 -58.05
N GLY A 26 18.11 -15.93 -57.05
CA GLY A 26 17.47 -16.23 -55.78
C GLY A 26 15.96 -16.04 -55.85
N LEU A 27 15.20 -17.11 -55.74
CA LEU A 27 13.76 -17.06 -55.45
C LEU A 27 13.51 -16.34 -54.14
N LEU A 28 12.94 -15.12 -54.24
CA LEU A 28 12.41 -14.40 -53.10
C LEU A 28 11.11 -15.10 -52.63
N ALA A 29 11.20 -15.92 -51.59
CA ALA A 29 10.03 -16.33 -50.82
C ALA A 29 9.52 -15.13 -50.00
N PRO A 30 8.22 -14.86 -49.96
CA PRO A 30 7.69 -13.79 -49.10
C PRO A 30 7.89 -14.20 -47.64
N VAL A 31 8.65 -13.40 -46.91
CA VAL A 31 8.71 -13.46 -45.44
C VAL A 31 7.37 -12.97 -44.92
N GLN A 32 6.48 -13.90 -44.58
CA GLN A 32 5.29 -13.57 -43.80
C GLN A 32 5.76 -13.13 -42.42
N SER A 33 5.70 -11.83 -42.16
CA SER A 33 5.81 -11.27 -40.83
C SER A 33 4.61 -11.79 -40.00
N ALA A 34 4.83 -12.80 -39.19
CA ALA A 34 3.88 -13.17 -38.17
C ALA A 34 3.74 -11.95 -37.23
N SER A 35 2.65 -11.23 -37.37
CA SER A 35 2.22 -10.26 -36.36
C SER A 35 2.02 -11.07 -35.07
N ALA A 36 2.95 -10.95 -34.11
CA ALA A 36 2.71 -11.41 -32.77
C ALA A 36 1.54 -10.57 -32.22
N ASP A 37 0.37 -11.16 -32.18
CA ASP A 37 -0.74 -10.63 -31.39
C ASP A 37 -0.20 -10.43 -29.99
N SER A 38 0.05 -9.17 -29.65
CA SER A 38 0.27 -8.78 -28.25
C SER A 38 -1.05 -9.07 -27.53
N ALA A 39 -1.15 -10.28 -26.97
CA ALA A 39 -2.22 -10.60 -26.04
C ALA A 39 -2.20 -9.50 -24.98
N GLY A 40 -3.14 -8.57 -25.07
CA GLY A 40 -3.28 -7.47 -24.12
C GLY A 40 -3.35 -8.07 -22.73
N ALA A 41 -2.44 -7.64 -21.83
CA ALA A 41 -2.47 -8.10 -20.46
C ALA A 41 -3.88 -7.87 -19.92
N ALA A 42 -4.53 -8.93 -19.45
CA ALA A 42 -5.89 -8.84 -18.93
C ALA A 42 -5.91 -7.78 -17.82
N ALA A 43 -6.88 -6.86 -17.89
CA ALA A 43 -7.02 -5.81 -16.89
C ALA A 43 -7.26 -6.44 -15.52
N CYS A 44 -6.61 -5.89 -14.48
CA CYS A 44 -6.82 -6.37 -13.12
C CYS A 44 -8.28 -6.24 -12.70
N PRO A 45 -8.78 -7.16 -11.86
CA PRO A 45 -10.11 -7.01 -11.28
C PRO A 45 -10.18 -5.75 -10.41
N ALA A 46 -11.41 -5.32 -10.11
CA ALA A 46 -11.62 -4.21 -9.17
C ALA A 46 -10.93 -4.49 -7.82
N PRO A 47 -10.45 -3.48 -7.11
CA PRO A 47 -9.65 -3.65 -5.89
C PRO A 47 -10.25 -4.61 -4.86
N ALA A 48 -11.54 -4.50 -4.56
CA ALA A 48 -12.20 -5.40 -3.61
C ALA A 48 -12.15 -6.86 -4.06
N ALA A 49 -12.32 -7.12 -5.38
CA ALA A 49 -12.25 -8.47 -5.93
C ALA A 49 -10.82 -9.01 -5.98
N ALA A 50 -9.82 -8.15 -6.23
CA ALA A 50 -8.40 -8.54 -6.31
C ALA A 50 -7.88 -9.19 -5.02
N ILE A 51 -8.36 -8.75 -3.86
CA ILE A 51 -7.94 -9.29 -2.56
C ILE A 51 -9.04 -10.09 -1.84
N GLY A 52 -10.15 -10.40 -2.52
CA GLY A 52 -11.28 -11.14 -1.92
C GLY A 52 -11.90 -10.41 -0.73
N LEU A 53 -12.04 -9.08 -0.79
CA LEU A 53 -12.57 -8.28 0.31
C LEU A 53 -14.03 -8.67 0.59
N SER A 54 -14.33 -8.99 1.85
CA SER A 54 -15.69 -9.32 2.30
C SER A 54 -16.62 -8.10 2.27
N THR A 55 -17.91 -8.34 2.40
CA THR A 55 -18.93 -7.29 2.51
C THR A 55 -18.84 -6.48 3.81
N GLY A 56 -18.15 -6.98 4.83
CA GLY A 56 -17.99 -6.34 6.13
C GLY A 56 -17.06 -5.11 6.16
N TRP A 57 -16.94 -4.38 5.06
CA TRP A 57 -16.09 -3.21 4.95
C TRP A 57 -16.77 -2.06 4.22
N LYS A 58 -16.48 -0.82 4.63
CA LYS A 58 -16.61 0.41 3.82
C LYS A 58 -15.23 1.03 3.63
N LEU A 59 -15.08 1.82 2.56
CA LEU A 59 -13.87 2.58 2.27
C LEU A 59 -14.11 4.05 2.58
N GLN A 60 -13.18 4.70 3.29
CA GLN A 60 -13.08 6.15 3.40
C GLN A 60 -11.93 6.65 2.54
N LEU A 61 -12.17 7.70 1.75
CA LEU A 61 -11.21 8.29 0.82
C LEU A 61 -10.80 9.70 1.23
N PRO A 62 -9.58 10.16 0.88
CA PRO A 62 -9.14 11.53 1.13
C PRO A 62 -9.73 12.54 0.12
N LEU A 63 -10.84 12.22 -0.50
CA LEU A 63 -11.53 13.05 -1.49
C LEU A 63 -12.72 13.74 -0.85
N PRO A 64 -12.92 15.04 -1.06
CA PRO A 64 -14.05 15.76 -0.47
C PRO A 64 -15.37 15.40 -1.16
N THR A 65 -16.42 15.34 -0.39
CA THR A 65 -17.81 15.45 -0.85
C THR A 65 -18.15 16.92 -1.14
N SER A 66 -19.36 17.21 -1.59
CA SER A 66 -19.86 18.58 -1.73
C SER A 66 -19.87 19.37 -0.41
N SER A 67 -19.94 18.69 0.73
CA SER A 67 -19.84 19.30 2.06
C SER A 67 -18.41 19.43 2.60
N GLY A 68 -17.38 19.00 1.82
CA GLY A 68 -15.99 18.99 2.24
C GLY A 68 -15.58 17.77 3.08
N SER A 69 -16.53 16.94 3.51
CA SER A 69 -16.23 15.70 4.26
C SER A 69 -15.59 14.64 3.38
N PRO A 70 -14.77 13.71 3.93
CA PRO A 70 -14.24 12.60 3.18
C PRO A 70 -15.33 11.73 2.55
N GLN A 71 -15.13 11.31 1.31
CA GLN A 71 -16.02 10.36 0.63
C GLN A 71 -15.99 9.00 1.33
N GLU A 72 -17.16 8.38 1.43
CA GLU A 72 -17.32 7.00 1.89
C GLU A 72 -17.95 6.15 0.79
N ILE A 73 -17.33 5.01 0.50
CA ILE A 73 -17.85 4.03 -0.46
C ILE A 73 -18.29 2.81 0.35
N LYS A 74 -19.60 2.57 0.35
CA LYS A 74 -20.24 1.46 1.07
C LYS A 74 -20.55 0.31 0.11
N GLN A 75 -20.92 -0.84 0.65
CA GLN A 75 -21.51 -1.91 -0.13
C GLN A 75 -22.90 -1.52 -0.65
N PRO A 76 -23.30 -1.98 -1.84
CA PRO A 76 -22.55 -2.88 -2.76
C PRO A 76 -21.56 -2.14 -3.68
N ALA A 77 -21.54 -0.81 -3.70
CA ALA A 77 -20.71 -0.02 -4.62
C ALA A 77 -19.21 -0.33 -4.45
N LEU A 78 -18.73 -0.60 -3.23
CA LEU A 78 -17.32 -0.93 -2.97
C LEU A 78 -16.85 -2.15 -3.75
N LYS A 79 -17.73 -3.10 -4.06
CA LYS A 79 -17.38 -4.34 -4.77
C LYS A 79 -16.71 -4.10 -6.14
N THR A 80 -17.13 -3.05 -6.84
CA THR A 80 -16.63 -2.71 -8.18
C THR A 80 -15.89 -1.38 -8.23
N TYR A 81 -15.77 -0.70 -7.08
CA TYR A 81 -15.16 0.62 -7.01
C TYR A 81 -13.66 0.57 -7.28
N ASN A 82 -13.20 1.52 -8.09
CA ASN A 82 -11.80 1.79 -8.38
C ASN A 82 -11.62 3.30 -8.58
N LYS A 83 -10.64 3.90 -7.94
CA LYS A 83 -10.35 5.33 -8.06
C LYS A 83 -8.85 5.59 -7.96
N ALA A 84 -8.14 5.45 -9.06
CA ALA A 84 -6.72 5.80 -9.10
C ALA A 84 -6.52 7.30 -8.80
N PRO A 85 -5.46 7.67 -8.09
CA PRO A 85 -4.48 6.81 -7.44
C PRO A 85 -4.84 6.42 -5.99
N TRP A 86 -6.05 6.75 -5.52
CA TRP A 86 -6.45 6.71 -4.11
C TRP A 86 -6.83 5.32 -3.62
N PHE A 87 -7.47 4.55 -4.49
CA PHE A 87 -7.89 3.18 -4.24
C PHE A 87 -7.89 2.42 -5.57
N THR A 88 -6.87 1.61 -5.80
CA THR A 88 -6.69 0.90 -7.08
C THR A 88 -5.95 -0.42 -6.88
N THR A 89 -6.04 -1.33 -7.83
CA THR A 89 -5.29 -2.58 -7.82
C THR A 89 -3.84 -2.32 -8.28
N THR A 90 -2.88 -3.06 -7.73
CA THR A 90 -1.49 -3.08 -8.22
C THR A 90 -1.41 -3.65 -9.62
N SER A 91 -0.37 -3.31 -10.39
CA SER A 91 -0.20 -3.76 -11.77
C SER A 91 -0.07 -5.29 -11.92
N ASP A 92 0.37 -5.97 -10.86
CA ASP A 92 0.45 -7.44 -10.78
C ASP A 92 -0.84 -8.10 -10.25
N CYS A 93 -1.89 -7.32 -10.03
CA CYS A 93 -3.20 -7.73 -9.51
C CYS A 93 -3.20 -8.41 -8.12
N LYS A 94 -2.09 -8.36 -7.36
CA LYS A 94 -1.94 -9.12 -6.10
C LYS A 94 -2.25 -8.31 -4.85
N ALA A 95 -2.37 -7.00 -4.97
CA ALA A 95 -2.68 -6.11 -3.85
C ALA A 95 -3.52 -4.93 -4.29
N ILE A 96 -4.04 -4.20 -3.34
CA ILE A 96 -4.66 -2.90 -3.57
C ILE A 96 -3.80 -1.79 -2.96
N LEU A 97 -3.73 -0.66 -3.65
CA LEU A 97 -3.07 0.54 -3.16
C LEU A 97 -4.10 1.45 -2.52
N LEU A 98 -3.84 1.84 -1.29
CA LEU A 98 -4.59 2.85 -0.56
C LEU A 98 -3.65 4.05 -0.37
N ARG A 99 -3.99 5.19 -0.98
CA ARG A 99 -3.17 6.41 -0.96
C ARG A 99 -3.94 7.57 -0.36
N ALA A 100 -3.31 8.32 0.55
CA ALA A 100 -3.85 9.55 1.10
C ALA A 100 -2.82 10.68 1.02
N ALA A 101 -3.10 11.71 0.23
CA ALA A 101 -2.24 12.89 0.11
C ALA A 101 -2.43 13.83 1.30
N VAL A 102 -1.40 14.59 1.62
CA VAL A 102 -1.38 15.53 2.77
C VAL A 102 -2.44 16.64 2.68
N ASN A 103 -2.91 16.95 1.47
CA ASN A 103 -3.98 17.93 1.21
C ASN A 103 -5.37 17.27 1.08
N GLY A 104 -5.51 15.99 1.46
CA GLY A 104 -6.77 15.27 1.37
C GLY A 104 -7.81 15.73 2.39
N ALA A 105 -9.08 15.46 2.10
CA ALA A 105 -10.19 15.73 3.02
C ALA A 105 -10.06 14.90 4.31
N THR A 106 -10.43 15.51 5.44
CA THR A 106 -10.33 14.94 6.78
C THR A 106 -11.66 14.99 7.50
N THR A 107 -11.86 14.08 8.47
CA THR A 107 -13.02 14.15 9.37
C THR A 107 -12.84 15.29 10.39
N SER A 108 -13.93 15.74 11.00
CA SER A 108 -13.92 16.81 12.00
C SER A 108 -13.02 16.57 13.19
N ASN A 109 -12.74 15.30 13.51
CA ASN A 109 -11.96 14.91 14.70
C ASN A 109 -10.47 14.74 14.43
N THR A 110 -9.98 14.98 13.21
CA THR A 110 -8.56 14.86 12.87
C THR A 110 -8.17 15.77 11.72
N GLY A 111 -6.95 16.30 11.77
CA GLY A 111 -6.35 17.04 10.65
C GLY A 111 -5.59 16.16 9.65
N TYR A 112 -5.72 14.83 9.72
CA TYR A 112 -4.94 13.90 8.89
C TYR A 112 -5.81 13.12 7.91
N PRO A 113 -5.44 13.10 6.61
CA PRO A 113 -6.20 12.40 5.57
C PRO A 113 -5.96 10.90 5.60
N ARG A 114 -6.94 10.14 5.09
CA ARG A 114 -6.86 8.68 5.00
C ARG A 114 -7.49 8.12 3.74
N SER A 115 -6.93 7.03 3.23
CA SER A 115 -7.57 6.06 2.35
C SER A 115 -7.58 4.74 3.10
N GLU A 116 -8.73 4.37 3.65
CA GLU A 116 -8.76 3.35 4.68
C GLU A 116 -10.10 2.61 4.70
N LEU A 117 -10.02 1.29 4.78
CA LEU A 117 -11.15 0.42 5.04
C LEU A 117 -11.56 0.55 6.51
N ARG A 118 -12.88 0.58 6.78
CA ARG A 118 -13.45 0.51 8.13
C ARG A 118 -14.42 -0.66 8.22
N GLU A 119 -14.30 -1.40 9.31
CA GLU A 119 -15.14 -2.56 9.58
C GLU A 119 -16.63 -2.18 9.67
N MET A 120 -17.46 -3.02 9.06
CA MET A 120 -18.92 -2.97 9.07
C MET A 120 -19.48 -4.28 9.61
N THR A 121 -20.78 -4.37 9.81
CA THR A 121 -21.48 -5.66 9.98
C THR A 121 -21.22 -6.56 8.78
N ALA A 122 -21.36 -7.87 8.94
CA ALA A 122 -21.01 -8.84 7.90
C ALA A 122 -21.77 -8.61 6.57
N ASP A 123 -22.98 -8.06 6.64
CA ASP A 123 -23.81 -7.69 5.49
C ASP A 123 -23.47 -6.29 4.92
N GLY A 124 -22.58 -5.53 5.59
CA GLY A 124 -22.18 -4.18 5.20
C GLY A 124 -23.21 -3.07 5.48
N SER A 125 -24.31 -3.37 6.16
CA SER A 125 -25.44 -2.44 6.36
C SER A 125 -25.16 -1.40 7.44
N ALA A 126 -24.45 -1.77 8.52
CA ALA A 126 -24.17 -0.92 9.67
C ALA A 126 -22.68 -0.94 10.06
N THR A 127 -22.25 0.07 10.82
CA THR A 127 -20.90 0.09 11.39
C THR A 127 -20.77 -0.96 12.48
N LYS A 128 -19.68 -1.76 12.43
CA LYS A 128 -19.36 -2.73 13.47
C LYS A 128 -18.88 -2.04 14.74
N SER A 129 -19.25 -2.64 15.88
CA SER A 129 -18.78 -2.25 17.21
C SER A 129 -18.77 -3.49 18.11
N TRP A 130 -17.70 -3.66 18.91
CA TRP A 130 -17.54 -4.80 19.81
C TRP A 130 -16.70 -4.39 21.05
N PRO A 131 -16.98 -4.97 22.24
CA PRO A 131 -16.18 -4.71 23.43
C PRO A 131 -14.95 -5.63 23.48
N SER A 132 -13.84 -5.15 24.05
CA SER A 132 -12.64 -5.96 24.27
C SER A 132 -12.76 -6.94 25.43
N THR A 133 -13.78 -6.76 26.28
CA THR A 133 -14.00 -7.55 27.51
C THR A 133 -14.88 -8.77 27.30
N SER A 134 -15.43 -8.97 26.10
CA SER A 134 -16.31 -10.10 25.79
C SER A 134 -15.98 -10.65 24.42
N GLY A 135 -15.73 -11.96 24.36
CA GLY A 135 -15.33 -12.64 23.13
C GLY A 135 -13.87 -12.43 22.77
N THR A 136 -13.50 -12.93 21.59
CA THR A 136 -12.18 -12.74 21.00
C THR A 136 -12.35 -12.16 19.61
N HIS A 137 -11.78 -11.00 19.37
CA HIS A 137 -11.85 -10.30 18.10
C HIS A 137 -10.47 -10.27 17.47
N THR A 138 -10.36 -10.79 16.25
CA THR A 138 -9.07 -10.91 15.56
C THR A 138 -9.12 -10.26 14.19
N MET A 139 -8.16 -9.38 13.89
CA MET A 139 -7.85 -8.95 12.53
C MET A 139 -6.47 -9.47 12.15
N ILE A 140 -6.36 -10.10 10.98
CA ILE A 140 -5.09 -10.37 10.30
C ILE A 140 -5.05 -9.51 9.06
N VAL A 141 -4.01 -8.70 8.95
CA VAL A 141 -3.79 -7.79 7.81
C VAL A 141 -2.41 -8.06 7.21
N ASP A 142 -2.39 -8.35 5.90
CA ASP A 142 -1.19 -8.58 5.13
C ASP A 142 -0.93 -7.35 4.26
N GLN A 143 0.13 -6.62 4.54
CA GLN A 143 0.31 -5.27 4.04
C GLN A 143 1.78 -4.87 3.89
N ALA A 144 2.02 -3.78 3.14
CA ALA A 144 3.30 -3.08 3.10
C ALA A 144 3.05 -1.57 3.09
N ILE A 145 3.82 -0.80 3.85
CA ILE A 145 3.85 0.65 3.71
C ILE A 145 4.82 0.96 2.58
N THR A 146 4.31 1.56 1.49
CA THR A 146 5.05 1.71 0.22
C THR A 146 5.51 3.12 -0.05
N HIS A 147 4.94 4.11 0.64
CA HIS A 147 5.33 5.50 0.50
C HIS A 147 5.00 6.31 1.76
N LEU A 148 5.88 7.24 2.10
CA LEU A 148 5.72 8.18 3.20
C LEU A 148 5.66 9.63 2.70
N PRO A 149 4.95 10.52 3.41
CA PRO A 149 5.01 11.96 3.15
C PRO A 149 6.44 12.52 3.25
N LYS A 150 6.72 13.59 2.50
CA LYS A 150 8.09 14.08 2.30
C LYS A 150 8.72 14.70 3.56
N THR A 151 8.05 15.67 4.21
CA THR A 151 8.65 16.39 5.34
C THR A 151 8.36 15.73 6.67
N LYS A 152 7.13 15.23 6.86
CA LYS A 152 6.76 14.44 8.04
C LYS A 152 6.45 13.00 7.59
N PRO A 153 7.46 12.12 7.51
CA PRO A 153 7.35 10.81 6.89
C PRO A 153 6.65 9.79 7.80
N HIS A 154 5.38 10.03 8.14
CA HIS A 154 4.62 9.22 9.10
C HIS A 154 3.33 8.67 8.47
N VAL A 155 3.11 7.36 8.62
CA VAL A 155 1.88 6.65 8.19
C VAL A 155 1.50 5.61 9.23
N MET A 156 0.20 5.54 9.56
CA MET A 156 -0.38 4.41 10.29
C MET A 156 -1.04 3.43 9.31
N ALA A 157 -0.86 2.13 9.57
CA ALA A 157 -1.36 1.05 8.72
C ALA A 157 -1.90 -0.11 9.56
N GLY A 158 -3.20 -0.39 9.44
CA GLY A 158 -3.90 -1.36 10.27
C GLY A 158 -4.03 -0.90 11.72
N GLN A 159 -5.27 -0.82 12.20
CA GLN A 159 -5.52 -0.31 13.55
C GLN A 159 -6.81 -0.89 14.17
N ILE A 160 -6.85 -0.89 15.50
CA ILE A 160 -8.09 -0.92 16.28
C ILE A 160 -8.39 0.51 16.69
N HIS A 161 -9.63 0.93 16.48
CA HIS A 161 -10.17 2.20 16.95
C HIS A 161 -11.40 1.94 17.81
N ASP A 162 -11.65 2.77 18.80
CA ASP A 162 -12.91 2.78 19.54
C ASP A 162 -13.72 4.04 19.26
N SER A 163 -14.71 4.36 20.06
CA SER A 163 -15.54 5.56 19.90
C SER A 163 -14.78 6.87 20.12
N SER A 164 -13.65 6.83 20.83
CA SER A 164 -12.92 8.02 21.30
C SER A 164 -11.53 8.19 20.67
N SER A 165 -10.79 7.07 20.45
CA SER A 165 -9.39 7.13 20.01
C SER A 165 -8.94 5.89 19.24
N ASP A 166 -7.76 5.95 18.63
CA ASP A 166 -7.05 4.76 18.20
C ASP A 166 -6.50 4.02 19.42
N VAL A 167 -6.90 2.75 19.55
CA VAL A 167 -6.44 1.87 20.64
C VAL A 167 -5.01 1.42 20.36
N THR A 168 -4.76 0.93 19.15
CA THR A 168 -3.42 0.48 18.71
C THR A 168 -3.34 0.41 17.19
N SER A 169 -2.14 0.60 16.65
CA SER A 169 -1.87 0.52 15.21
C SER A 169 -0.40 0.16 14.95
N PHE A 170 -0.08 -0.20 13.70
CA PHE A 170 1.29 -0.09 13.19
C PHE A 170 1.53 1.33 12.67
N ARG A 171 2.58 1.98 13.18
CA ARG A 171 2.97 3.33 12.83
C ARG A 171 4.41 3.36 12.33
N LEU A 172 4.60 3.77 11.07
CA LEU A 172 5.93 3.96 10.49
C LEU A 172 6.29 5.45 10.52
N GLU A 173 7.48 5.76 11.04
CA GLU A 173 8.11 7.07 11.05
C GLU A 173 9.51 6.96 10.46
N GLY A 174 9.72 7.46 9.25
CA GLY A 174 10.95 7.21 8.49
C GLY A 174 11.18 5.72 8.26
N THR A 175 12.17 5.15 8.95
CA THR A 175 12.47 3.71 8.91
C THR A 175 12.06 2.95 10.18
N SER A 176 11.54 3.64 11.18
CA SER A 176 11.16 3.05 12.46
C SER A 176 9.69 2.68 12.50
N LEU A 177 9.40 1.38 12.56
CA LEU A 177 8.05 0.84 12.69
C LEU A 177 7.74 0.59 14.17
N TYR A 178 6.67 1.20 14.64
CA TYR A 178 6.18 1.08 16.01
C TYR A 178 4.80 0.43 16.06
N ILE A 179 4.47 -0.14 17.22
CA ILE A 179 3.11 -0.38 17.68
C ILE A 179 2.75 0.78 18.59
N THR A 180 1.57 1.37 18.39
CA THR A 180 1.03 2.45 19.22
C THR A 180 0.19 1.87 20.38
N SER A 181 -0.04 2.65 21.43
CA SER A 181 -1.00 2.35 22.48
C SER A 181 -1.68 3.65 22.88
N TYR A 182 -2.95 3.84 22.51
CA TYR A 182 -3.70 5.08 22.76
C TYR A 182 -2.88 6.33 22.40
N ASN A 183 -2.65 7.22 23.33
CA ASN A 183 -1.87 8.46 23.14
C ASN A 183 -0.34 8.24 23.14
N THR A 184 0.14 6.99 23.15
CA THR A 184 1.57 6.66 23.14
C THR A 184 1.98 6.17 21.75
N PRO A 185 2.50 7.05 20.87
CA PRO A 185 2.78 6.71 19.48
C PRO A 185 3.98 5.75 19.32
N HIS A 186 4.90 5.71 20.27
CA HIS A 186 6.10 4.87 20.27
C HIS A 186 6.05 3.81 21.39
N TYR A 187 4.89 3.19 21.58
CA TYR A 187 4.70 2.22 22.67
C TYR A 187 5.66 1.04 22.59
N LYS A 188 5.83 0.46 21.37
CA LYS A 188 6.78 -0.62 21.15
C LYS A 188 7.45 -0.48 19.78
N LEU A 189 8.76 -0.41 19.78
CA LEU A 189 9.54 -0.51 18.54
C LEU A 189 9.49 -1.96 18.01
N VAL A 190 9.07 -2.12 16.76
CA VAL A 190 9.08 -3.39 16.03
C VAL A 190 10.40 -3.57 15.30
N THR A 191 10.83 -2.55 14.56
CA THR A 191 12.11 -2.47 13.86
C THR A 191 12.49 -1.02 13.58
N SER A 192 13.79 -0.69 13.60
CA SER A 192 14.32 0.64 13.21
C SER A 192 14.79 0.70 11.75
N ASN A 193 14.66 -0.41 11.00
CA ASN A 193 15.16 -0.53 9.64
C ASN A 193 14.11 -1.08 8.67
N TYR A 194 12.88 -0.54 8.74
CA TYR A 194 11.83 -0.89 7.79
C TYR A 194 12.16 -0.31 6.42
N GLN A 195 12.15 -1.15 5.40
CA GLN A 195 12.28 -0.72 4.01
C GLN A 195 10.90 -0.56 3.38
N LEU A 196 10.64 0.58 2.73
CA LEU A 196 9.37 0.82 2.04
C LEU A 196 9.10 -0.31 1.02
N GLY A 197 7.88 -0.82 1.05
CA GLY A 197 7.48 -1.97 0.23
C GLY A 197 7.73 -3.34 0.90
N THR A 198 8.40 -3.41 2.04
CA THR A 198 8.53 -4.67 2.79
C THR A 198 7.17 -5.14 3.27
N ARG A 199 6.72 -6.28 2.75
CA ARG A 199 5.46 -6.92 3.12
C ARG A 199 5.58 -7.56 4.50
N PHE A 200 4.56 -7.34 5.33
CA PHE A 200 4.45 -7.98 6.64
C PHE A 200 3.00 -8.31 6.97
N GLN A 201 2.84 -9.31 7.83
CA GLN A 201 1.56 -9.63 8.43
C GLN A 201 1.47 -8.98 9.80
N GLY A 202 0.48 -8.10 9.97
CA GLY A 202 0.02 -7.63 11.27
C GLY A 202 -1.15 -8.50 11.77
N LYS A 203 -1.16 -8.85 13.06
CA LYS A 203 -2.33 -9.47 13.68
C LYS A 203 -2.63 -8.77 14.99
N PHE A 204 -3.90 -8.44 15.19
CA PHE A 204 -4.44 -7.85 16.40
C PHE A 204 -5.46 -8.83 16.98
N VAL A 205 -5.32 -9.17 18.25
CA VAL A 205 -6.25 -10.04 18.99
C VAL A 205 -6.73 -9.30 20.20
N ALA A 206 -7.98 -8.82 20.19
CA ALA A 206 -8.61 -8.17 21.33
C ALA A 206 -9.40 -9.21 22.14
N HIS A 207 -9.12 -9.30 23.44
CA HIS A 207 -9.74 -10.23 24.39
C HIS A 207 -9.44 -9.81 25.83
N ASP A 208 -10.26 -10.16 26.78
CA ASP A 208 -10.03 -9.96 28.23
C ASP A 208 -9.58 -8.53 28.60
N GLY A 209 -10.12 -7.51 27.89
CA GLY A 209 -9.80 -6.11 28.13
C GLY A 209 -8.42 -5.66 27.65
N LYS A 210 -7.77 -6.39 26.75
CA LYS A 210 -6.45 -6.10 26.20
C LYS A 210 -6.36 -6.41 24.71
N VAL A 211 -5.28 -6.01 24.05
CA VAL A 211 -4.99 -6.33 22.66
C VAL A 211 -3.58 -6.90 22.53
N ASP A 212 -3.45 -8.12 22.07
CA ASP A 212 -2.18 -8.71 21.67
C ASP A 212 -1.88 -8.36 20.21
N VAL A 213 -0.69 -7.78 19.96
CA VAL A 213 -0.26 -7.33 18.63
C VAL A 213 0.94 -8.14 18.18
N TYR A 214 0.77 -8.78 17.01
CA TYR A 214 1.78 -9.65 16.41
C TYR A 214 2.31 -9.05 15.12
N TYR A 215 3.61 -9.21 14.87
CA TYR A 215 4.28 -8.89 13.64
C TYR A 215 4.94 -10.15 13.08
N ASN A 216 4.55 -10.57 11.86
CA ASN A 216 5.03 -11.80 11.21
C ASN A 216 4.95 -13.04 12.14
N GLY A 217 3.80 -13.19 12.81
CA GLY A 217 3.53 -14.31 13.71
C GLY A 217 4.11 -14.18 15.13
N ALA A 218 5.04 -13.27 15.37
CA ALA A 218 5.64 -13.07 16.69
C ALA A 218 4.86 -12.01 17.50
N LEU A 219 4.48 -12.32 18.74
CA LEU A 219 3.92 -11.34 19.68
C LEU A 219 4.97 -10.25 19.95
N LYS A 220 4.59 -9.00 19.72
CA LYS A 220 5.45 -7.83 19.90
C LYS A 220 5.04 -6.95 21.07
N ALA A 221 3.74 -6.84 21.30
CA ALA A 221 3.20 -6.03 22.39
C ALA A 221 1.84 -6.59 22.84
N THR A 222 1.53 -6.35 24.11
CA THR A 222 0.18 -6.41 24.65
C THR A 222 -0.19 -5.00 25.07
N VAL A 223 -1.28 -4.47 24.53
CA VAL A 223 -1.83 -3.16 24.89
C VAL A 223 -2.97 -3.38 25.88
N ASP A 224 -2.75 -2.95 27.10
CA ASP A 224 -3.74 -3.04 28.17
C ASP A 224 -4.74 -1.88 28.09
N GLY A 225 -5.98 -2.15 28.45
CA GLY A 225 -7.05 -1.18 28.51
C GLY A 225 -8.33 -1.70 27.86
N ALA A 226 -9.38 -1.80 28.67
CA ALA A 226 -10.70 -2.22 28.21
C ALA A 226 -11.40 -1.09 27.44
N PHE A 227 -12.08 -1.45 26.34
CA PHE A 227 -12.94 -0.55 25.57
C PHE A 227 -14.24 -1.25 25.19
N GLY A 228 -15.30 -0.45 25.03
CA GLY A 228 -16.66 -0.96 24.80
C GLY A 228 -17.10 -0.95 23.33
N SER A 229 -16.37 -0.29 22.43
CA SER A 229 -16.87 0.02 21.08
C SER A 229 -15.78 -0.11 19.99
N GLY A 230 -15.00 -1.19 20.05
CA GLY A 230 -13.92 -1.48 19.12
C GLY A 230 -14.39 -1.74 17.69
N TYR A 231 -13.55 -1.40 16.73
CA TYR A 231 -13.66 -1.78 15.33
C TYR A 231 -12.30 -1.74 14.64
N TYR A 232 -12.17 -2.54 13.58
CA TYR A 232 -10.95 -2.58 12.80
C TYR A 232 -10.94 -1.60 11.65
N LYS A 233 -9.70 -1.17 11.29
CA LYS A 233 -9.43 -0.39 10.09
C LYS A 233 -8.15 -0.90 9.43
N ALA A 234 -8.10 -0.85 8.08
CA ALA A 234 -6.94 -1.27 7.29
C ALA A 234 -6.72 -0.34 6.09
N GLY A 235 -5.48 0.11 5.90
CA GLY A 235 -5.13 1.01 4.79
C GLY A 235 -4.15 2.08 5.22
N ALA A 236 -4.13 3.22 4.53
CA ALA A 236 -3.22 4.32 4.77
C ALA A 236 -3.91 5.45 5.55
N TYR A 237 -3.47 5.67 6.77
CA TYR A 237 -3.77 6.87 7.54
C TYR A 237 -2.51 7.74 7.60
N THR A 238 -2.46 8.72 6.72
CA THR A 238 -1.31 9.63 6.58
C THR A 238 -1.24 10.55 7.80
N GLN A 239 -0.14 10.50 8.55
CA GLN A 239 0.06 11.28 9.77
C GLN A 239 0.77 12.62 9.48
N ALA A 240 0.49 13.17 8.30
CA ALA A 240 0.99 14.46 7.82
C ALA A 240 -0.13 15.19 7.08
N ASN A 241 -0.08 16.52 7.10
CA ASN A 241 -0.99 17.42 6.40
C ASN A 241 -0.25 18.66 5.89
N CYS A 242 -0.94 19.58 5.25
CA CYS A 242 -0.35 20.80 4.68
C CYS A 242 0.33 21.72 5.71
N ASN A 243 0.01 21.60 7.00
CA ASN A 243 0.64 22.43 8.03
C ASN A 243 2.03 21.92 8.45
N ASN A 244 2.33 20.65 8.16
CA ASN A 244 3.56 19.99 8.65
C ASN A 244 4.31 19.17 7.59
N SER A 245 3.85 19.17 6.34
CA SER A 245 4.54 18.47 5.24
C SER A 245 4.34 19.18 3.92
N SER A 246 5.44 19.53 3.26
CA SER A 246 5.46 20.19 1.95
C SER A 246 5.99 19.26 0.85
N PRO A 247 5.56 19.48 -0.42
CA PRO A 247 4.53 20.41 -0.88
C PRO A 247 3.13 20.02 -0.42
N CYS A 248 2.22 21.02 -0.33
CA CYS A 248 0.82 20.78 0.00
C CYS A 248 0.02 20.44 -1.26
N ASP A 249 0.26 19.27 -1.81
CA ASP A 249 -0.40 18.78 -3.03
C ASP A 249 -0.49 17.25 -3.06
N THR A 250 -1.03 16.69 -4.14
CA THR A 250 -1.26 15.26 -4.30
C THR A 250 0.00 14.43 -4.55
N SER A 251 1.15 15.07 -4.80
CA SER A 251 2.46 14.40 -4.94
C SER A 251 3.09 14.04 -3.60
N ASN A 252 2.55 14.58 -2.50
CA ASN A 252 3.00 14.38 -1.14
C ASN A 252 1.95 13.53 -0.38
N TYR A 253 2.22 12.24 -0.17
CA TYR A 253 1.22 11.29 0.31
C TYR A 253 1.82 10.16 1.14
N GLY A 254 0.98 9.51 1.91
CA GLY A 254 1.21 8.19 2.48
C GLY A 254 0.51 7.11 1.65
N GLN A 255 1.10 5.92 1.54
CA GLN A 255 0.52 4.80 0.79
C GLN A 255 0.79 3.46 1.46
N VAL A 256 -0.23 2.62 1.43
CA VAL A 256 -0.17 1.22 1.87
C VAL A 256 -0.62 0.32 0.72
N ALA A 257 0.15 -0.73 0.46
CA ALA A 257 -0.30 -1.88 -0.34
C ALA A 257 -0.92 -2.91 0.61
N LEU A 258 -2.17 -3.28 0.36
CA LEU A 258 -2.91 -4.27 1.14
C LEU A 258 -3.11 -5.52 0.29
N TYR A 259 -2.55 -6.65 0.73
CA TYR A 259 -2.59 -7.95 0.05
C TYR A 259 -3.77 -8.80 0.53
N GLY A 260 -4.27 -8.55 1.73
CA GLY A 260 -5.42 -9.22 2.29
C GLY A 260 -5.75 -8.72 3.69
N VAL A 261 -7.01 -8.85 4.06
CA VAL A 261 -7.49 -8.56 5.42
C VAL A 261 -8.61 -9.54 5.77
N THR A 262 -8.51 -10.16 6.93
CA THR A 262 -9.55 -11.03 7.48
C THR A 262 -9.88 -10.62 8.89
N VAL A 263 -11.15 -10.73 9.25
CA VAL A 263 -11.65 -10.44 10.59
C VAL A 263 -12.51 -11.62 11.08
N THR A 264 -12.32 -11.97 12.34
CA THR A 264 -13.17 -12.97 13.02
C THR A 264 -13.58 -12.44 14.40
N HIS A 265 -14.80 -12.78 14.81
CA HIS A 265 -15.34 -12.52 16.14
C HIS A 265 -15.89 -13.84 16.69
N LYS A 266 -15.44 -14.24 17.89
CA LYS A 266 -15.84 -15.48 18.56
C LYS A 266 -16.37 -15.18 19.95
#